data_048b5b6afa0188098c453c5ca3f0bb85
#
_entry.id   048b5b6afa0188098c453c5ca3f0bb85
#
_cell.length_a   1.000
_cell.length_b   1.000
_cell.length_c   1.000
_cell.angle_alpha   90.00
_cell.angle_beta   90.00
_cell.angle_gamma   90.00
#
_symmetry.space_group_name_H-M   'P 1'
#
loop_
_entity.id
_entity.type
_entity.pdbx_description
1 polymer ?
#
loop_
_entity_poly.entity_id
_entity_poly.type
_entity_poly.pdbx_seq_one_letter_code
_entity_poly.pdbx_strand_id
1 'polypeptide(L)'
;MSTPETKTIAIIGAGPVGLAAAAHALERGLKPIVLESGPEAGHAVRQWAHVRMFSPWEYNIDKASERLLLAAGWNSPEPNVYPTGADLVANYIEPLAARTVLKDHIKTKAEVIAISRVGFDKVKTKGRETAPFEIHYRNGKGPETLRADAVIDSSGTWLASNPAGSNGLVAIGEAEQASRIAYAMPDVLGRDRARYAGETVADGLLVRR
;
A
#
# COMPACT_ATOMS: atom_id res chain seq x y z
N MET A 1 -3.20 -9.86 -39.12
CA MET A 1 -2.54 -8.93 -38.17
C MET A 1 -2.90 -9.41 -36.76
N SER A 2 -1.96 -9.93 -35.98
CA SER A 2 -2.23 -10.28 -34.58
C SER A 2 -2.46 -9.01 -33.78
N THR A 3 -3.57 -8.93 -33.09
CA THR A 3 -3.83 -7.86 -32.11
C THR A 3 -2.65 -7.82 -31.11
N PRO A 4 -2.03 -6.68 -30.87
CA PRO A 4 -0.94 -6.62 -29.88
C PRO A 4 -1.46 -7.11 -28.53
N GLU A 5 -0.74 -8.06 -27.93
CA GLU A 5 -1.10 -8.61 -26.63
C GLU A 5 -1.06 -7.50 -25.57
N THR A 6 -2.15 -7.34 -24.83
CA THR A 6 -2.24 -6.32 -23.77
C THR A 6 -1.23 -6.59 -22.67
N LYS A 7 -0.31 -5.66 -22.44
CA LYS A 7 0.72 -5.81 -21.43
C LYS A 7 0.15 -5.84 -20.02
N THR A 8 0.66 -6.76 -19.22
CA THR A 8 0.25 -6.95 -17.81
C THR A 8 1.21 -6.22 -16.88
N ILE A 9 0.67 -5.47 -15.93
CA ILE A 9 1.44 -4.80 -14.89
C ILE A 9 1.02 -5.37 -13.52
N ALA A 10 1.96 -5.95 -12.79
CA ALA A 10 1.75 -6.31 -11.40
C ALA A 10 1.99 -5.08 -10.51
N ILE A 11 1.06 -4.82 -9.61
CA ILE A 11 1.11 -3.70 -8.66
C ILE A 11 1.06 -4.30 -7.26
N ILE A 12 2.07 -4.00 -6.42
CA ILE A 12 2.18 -4.55 -5.07
C ILE A 12 1.62 -3.53 -4.09
N GLY A 13 0.57 -3.93 -3.38
CA GLY A 13 -0.17 -3.11 -2.43
C GLY A 13 -1.40 -2.42 -3.05
N ALA A 14 -2.55 -2.52 -2.37
CA ALA A 14 -3.80 -1.85 -2.71
C ALA A 14 -4.06 -0.64 -1.79
N GLY A 15 -3.02 0.11 -1.48
CA GLY A 15 -3.11 1.43 -0.87
C GLY A 15 -3.47 2.50 -1.90
N PRO A 16 -3.53 3.79 -1.48
CA PRO A 16 -3.89 4.90 -2.38
C PRO A 16 -3.03 4.94 -3.65
N VAL A 17 -1.72 4.75 -3.51
CA VAL A 17 -0.75 4.80 -4.62
C VAL A 17 -0.93 3.63 -5.58
N GLY A 18 -1.12 2.41 -5.05
CA GLY A 18 -1.30 1.22 -5.88
C GLY A 18 -2.61 1.24 -6.66
N LEU A 19 -3.69 1.71 -6.05
CA LEU A 19 -4.97 1.88 -6.74
C LEU A 19 -4.91 2.97 -7.80
N ALA A 20 -4.22 4.09 -7.52
CA ALA A 20 -3.97 5.13 -8.51
C ALA A 20 -3.16 4.58 -9.70
N ALA A 21 -2.09 3.83 -9.44
CA ALA A 21 -1.30 3.18 -10.49
C ALA A 21 -2.14 2.23 -11.34
N ALA A 22 -3.06 1.48 -10.72
CA ALA A 22 -3.97 0.59 -11.43
C ALA A 22 -4.96 1.37 -12.31
N ALA A 23 -5.53 2.48 -11.80
CA ALA A 23 -6.40 3.35 -12.58
C ALA A 23 -5.69 3.92 -13.80
N HIS A 24 -4.48 4.45 -13.62
CA HIS A 24 -3.64 4.94 -14.71
C HIS A 24 -3.24 3.85 -15.72
N ALA A 25 -3.03 2.61 -15.27
CA ALA A 25 -2.74 1.50 -16.17
C ALA A 25 -3.95 1.19 -17.07
N LEU A 26 -5.17 1.15 -16.51
CA LEU A 26 -6.40 0.95 -17.29
C LEU A 26 -6.60 2.04 -18.34
N GLU A 27 -6.41 3.30 -18.02
CA GLU A 27 -6.52 4.41 -18.97
C GLU A 27 -5.54 4.30 -20.15
N ARG A 28 -4.43 3.60 -19.96
CA ARG A 28 -3.42 3.34 -21.00
C ARG A 28 -3.64 2.04 -21.75
N GLY A 29 -4.77 1.38 -21.54
CA GLY A 29 -5.08 0.08 -22.17
C GLY A 29 -4.19 -1.07 -21.67
N LEU A 30 -3.61 -0.94 -20.47
CA LEU A 30 -2.80 -1.98 -19.84
C LEU A 30 -3.67 -2.82 -18.90
N LYS A 31 -3.21 -4.02 -18.58
CA LYS A 31 -3.89 -4.94 -17.64
C LYS A 31 -3.23 -4.89 -16.26
N PRO A 32 -3.74 -4.12 -15.30
CA PRO A 32 -3.20 -4.15 -13.94
C PRO A 32 -3.64 -5.44 -13.22
N ILE A 33 -2.76 -5.95 -12.35
CA ILE A 33 -3.05 -6.99 -11.35
C ILE A 33 -2.48 -6.48 -10.04
N VAL A 34 -3.35 -6.10 -9.12
CA VAL A 34 -2.97 -5.57 -7.80
C VAL A 34 -2.93 -6.73 -6.80
N LEU A 35 -1.80 -6.89 -6.10
CA LEU A 35 -1.57 -7.89 -5.07
C LEU A 35 -1.52 -7.20 -3.71
N GLU A 36 -2.55 -7.41 -2.89
CA GLU A 36 -2.67 -6.86 -1.54
C GLU A 36 -2.47 -7.97 -0.50
N SER A 37 -1.52 -7.77 0.41
CA SER A 37 -1.24 -8.74 1.48
C SER A 37 -2.36 -8.85 2.50
N GLY A 38 -3.04 -7.74 2.77
CA GLY A 38 -4.16 -7.66 3.69
C GLY A 38 -5.45 -8.29 3.15
N PRO A 39 -6.47 -8.43 4.00
CA PRO A 39 -7.77 -9.00 3.62
C PRO A 39 -8.59 -8.06 2.72
N GLU A 40 -8.22 -6.79 2.63
CA GLU A 40 -8.96 -5.77 1.89
C GLU A 40 -8.05 -4.62 1.44
N ALA A 41 -8.48 -3.84 0.47
CA ALA A 41 -7.76 -2.65 0.03
C ALA A 41 -7.64 -1.61 1.16
N GLY A 42 -6.51 -0.92 1.21
CA GLY A 42 -6.22 0.06 2.25
C GLY A 42 -5.94 -0.55 3.63
N HIS A 43 -5.59 -1.83 3.71
CA HIS A 43 -5.36 -2.52 4.98
C HIS A 43 -4.39 -1.79 5.91
N ALA A 44 -3.27 -1.30 5.38
CA ALA A 44 -2.31 -0.52 6.16
C ALA A 44 -2.90 0.81 6.67
N VAL A 45 -3.71 1.49 5.84
CA VAL A 45 -4.33 2.77 6.20
C VAL A 45 -5.32 2.59 7.36
N ARG A 46 -6.05 1.47 7.39
CA ARG A 46 -6.98 1.15 8.49
C ARG A 46 -6.28 1.03 9.84
N GLN A 47 -5.00 0.68 9.87
CA GLN A 47 -4.24 0.56 11.12
C GLN A 47 -3.94 1.92 11.77
N TRP A 48 -3.90 3.00 10.98
CA TRP A 48 -3.77 4.37 11.45
C TRP A 48 -5.02 5.24 11.16
N ALA A 49 -6.17 4.61 11.16
CA ALA A 49 -7.47 5.23 10.86
C ALA A 49 -7.78 6.48 11.69
N HIS A 50 -7.30 6.54 12.94
CA HIS A 50 -7.47 7.66 13.88
C HIS A 50 -6.66 8.90 13.51
N VAL A 51 -5.64 8.78 12.68
CA VAL A 51 -4.71 9.88 12.36
C VAL A 51 -5.33 10.80 11.33
N ARG A 52 -5.36 12.10 11.63
CA ARG A 52 -5.74 13.14 10.67
C ARG A 52 -4.58 13.43 9.72
N MET A 53 -4.86 13.46 8.45
CA MET A 53 -3.87 13.82 7.43
C MET A 53 -3.53 15.31 7.49
N PHE A 54 -2.33 15.65 7.06
CA PHE A 54 -1.85 17.03 6.97
C PHE A 54 -2.14 17.68 5.59
N SER A 55 -2.79 16.94 4.68
CA SER A 55 -3.24 17.40 3.37
C SER A 55 -4.76 17.30 3.25
N PRO A 56 -5.44 18.30 2.67
CA PRO A 56 -6.86 18.23 2.40
C PRO A 56 -7.18 17.29 1.22
N TRP A 57 -8.46 17.00 1.01
CA TRP A 57 -8.91 16.04 0.01
C TRP A 57 -8.40 16.33 -1.41
N GLU A 58 -8.28 17.60 -1.81
CA GLU A 58 -7.84 17.97 -3.16
C GLU A 58 -6.45 17.41 -3.54
N TYR A 59 -5.58 17.16 -2.54
CA TYR A 59 -4.25 16.59 -2.74
C TYR A 59 -4.21 15.07 -2.53
N ASN A 60 -5.27 14.47 -2.01
CA ASN A 60 -5.30 13.06 -1.65
C ASN A 60 -6.02 12.19 -2.70
N ILE A 61 -6.70 12.80 -3.67
CA ILE A 61 -7.46 12.10 -4.70
C ILE A 61 -6.69 12.16 -6.04
N ASP A 62 -6.31 11.00 -6.54
CA ASP A 62 -5.69 10.87 -7.85
C ASP A 62 -6.73 11.08 -8.96
N LYS A 63 -6.32 11.76 -10.05
CA LYS A 63 -7.24 12.14 -11.12
C LYS A 63 -7.78 10.98 -11.96
N ALA A 64 -7.00 9.91 -12.18
CA ALA A 64 -7.50 8.72 -12.88
C ALA A 64 -8.48 7.94 -11.99
N SER A 65 -8.16 7.83 -10.71
CA SER A 65 -9.04 7.24 -9.71
C SER A 65 -10.36 8.01 -9.57
N GLU A 66 -10.29 9.34 -9.54
CA GLU A 66 -11.47 10.22 -9.50
C GLU A 66 -12.42 9.96 -10.67
N ARG A 67 -11.88 9.85 -11.90
CA ARG A 67 -12.68 9.55 -13.09
C ARG A 67 -13.41 8.21 -12.99
N LEU A 68 -12.74 7.17 -12.49
CA LEU A 68 -13.36 5.86 -12.28
C LEU A 68 -14.48 5.94 -11.22
N LEU A 69 -14.25 6.67 -10.15
CA LEU A 69 -15.22 6.87 -9.06
C LEU A 69 -16.44 7.65 -9.54
N LEU A 70 -16.25 8.75 -10.25
CA LEU A 70 -17.34 9.56 -10.82
C LEU A 70 -18.18 8.73 -11.80
N ALA A 71 -17.55 7.91 -12.63
CA ALA A 71 -18.25 7.00 -13.54
C ALA A 71 -19.09 5.93 -12.79
N ALA A 72 -18.72 5.63 -11.53
CA ALA A 72 -19.45 4.73 -10.65
C ALA A 72 -20.47 5.44 -9.73
N GLY A 73 -20.76 6.74 -9.98
CA GLY A 73 -21.75 7.52 -9.22
C GLY A 73 -21.27 7.97 -7.84
N TRP A 74 -19.95 8.09 -7.65
CA TRP A 74 -19.36 8.58 -6.41
C TRP A 74 -19.45 10.11 -6.31
N ASN A 75 -19.62 10.61 -5.08
CA ASN A 75 -19.60 12.03 -4.78
C ASN A 75 -18.25 12.39 -4.15
N SER A 76 -17.56 13.37 -4.73
CA SER A 76 -16.29 13.88 -4.20
C SER A 76 -16.50 14.55 -2.84
N PRO A 77 -15.67 14.27 -1.85
CA PRO A 77 -15.67 15.03 -0.59
C PRO A 77 -15.31 16.51 -0.81
N GLU A 78 -15.62 17.33 0.19
CA GLU A 78 -15.25 18.75 0.20
C GLU A 78 -13.72 18.92 0.09
N PRO A 79 -13.20 19.63 -0.93
CA PRO A 79 -11.78 19.62 -1.30
C PRO A 79 -10.86 20.15 -0.20
N ASN A 80 -11.32 21.14 0.59
CA ASN A 80 -10.51 21.80 1.63
C ASN A 80 -10.54 21.09 2.99
N VAL A 81 -11.29 19.99 3.14
CA VAL A 81 -11.38 19.25 4.39
C VAL A 81 -10.21 18.26 4.52
N TYR A 82 -9.63 18.19 5.71
CA TYR A 82 -8.53 17.31 6.06
C TYR A 82 -9.08 15.96 6.57
N PRO A 83 -8.97 14.88 5.80
CA PRO A 83 -9.50 13.58 6.22
C PRO A 83 -8.67 12.93 7.31
N THR A 84 -9.28 12.04 8.07
CA THR A 84 -8.57 11.01 8.82
C THR A 84 -8.23 9.81 7.92
N GLY A 85 -7.39 8.89 8.42
CA GLY A 85 -7.18 7.61 7.73
C GLY A 85 -8.47 6.83 7.54
N ALA A 86 -9.41 6.90 8.53
CA ALA A 86 -10.74 6.30 8.42
C ALA A 86 -11.54 6.92 7.27
N ASP A 87 -11.55 8.26 7.17
CA ASP A 87 -12.23 8.98 6.09
C ASP A 87 -11.65 8.64 4.73
N LEU A 88 -10.32 8.54 4.64
CA LEU A 88 -9.61 8.17 3.40
C LEU A 88 -10.02 6.77 2.92
N VAL A 89 -10.14 5.82 3.85
CA VAL A 89 -10.62 4.48 3.53
C VAL A 89 -12.07 4.50 3.10
N ALA A 90 -12.96 5.05 3.92
CA ALA A 90 -14.40 4.96 3.72
C ALA A 90 -14.87 5.73 2.48
N ASN A 91 -14.30 6.92 2.23
CA ASN A 91 -14.77 7.82 1.19
C ASN A 91 -13.99 7.74 -0.12
N TYR A 92 -12.83 7.10 -0.15
CA TYR A 92 -12.01 7.03 -1.37
C TYR A 92 -11.51 5.62 -1.69
N ILE A 93 -10.73 4.97 -0.79
CA ILE A 93 -10.05 3.70 -1.10
C ILE A 93 -11.07 2.58 -1.32
N GLU A 94 -12.00 2.40 -0.39
CA GLU A 94 -13.00 1.33 -0.45
C GLU A 94 -13.97 1.49 -1.63
N PRO A 95 -14.56 2.69 -1.88
CA PRO A 95 -15.34 2.90 -3.09
C PRO A 95 -14.57 2.63 -4.38
N LEU A 96 -13.31 3.08 -4.46
CA LEU A 96 -12.47 2.88 -5.63
C LEU A 96 -12.20 1.38 -5.88
N ALA A 97 -11.88 0.62 -4.84
CA ALA A 97 -11.59 -0.79 -4.94
C ALA A 97 -12.83 -1.67 -5.17
N ALA A 98 -13.97 -1.30 -4.59
CA ALA A 98 -15.15 -2.17 -4.55
C ALA A 98 -16.24 -1.82 -5.57
N ARG A 99 -16.34 -0.54 -5.99
CA ARG A 99 -17.43 -0.06 -6.83
C ARG A 99 -17.03 0.29 -8.26
N THR A 100 -15.73 0.28 -8.55
CA THR A 100 -15.22 0.54 -9.91
C THR A 100 -14.76 -0.75 -10.59
N VAL A 101 -14.37 -0.63 -11.84
CA VAL A 101 -13.77 -1.74 -12.61
C VAL A 101 -12.50 -2.30 -11.98
N LEU A 102 -11.85 -1.57 -11.06
CA LEU A 102 -10.67 -2.04 -10.34
C LEU A 102 -10.94 -3.28 -9.48
N LYS A 103 -12.17 -3.51 -9.06
CA LYS A 103 -12.58 -4.69 -8.28
C LYS A 103 -12.07 -6.00 -8.90
N ASP A 104 -12.14 -6.12 -10.21
CA ASP A 104 -11.77 -7.33 -10.93
C ASP A 104 -10.25 -7.48 -11.12
N HIS A 105 -9.49 -6.45 -10.74
CA HIS A 105 -8.04 -6.39 -10.85
C HIS A 105 -7.30 -6.56 -9.52
N ILE A 106 -8.02 -6.64 -8.39
CA ILE A 106 -7.44 -6.70 -7.05
C ILE A 106 -7.53 -8.12 -6.50
N LYS A 107 -6.38 -8.66 -6.07
CA LYS A 107 -6.26 -9.91 -5.31
C LYS A 107 -5.85 -9.58 -3.88
N THR A 108 -6.74 -9.79 -2.93
CA THR A 108 -6.46 -9.64 -1.50
C THR A 108 -5.89 -10.94 -0.91
N LYS A 109 -5.29 -10.86 0.28
CA LYS A 109 -4.58 -11.96 0.94
C LYS A 109 -3.50 -12.57 0.04
N ALA A 110 -2.87 -11.73 -0.78
CA ALA A 110 -1.86 -12.07 -1.77
C ALA A 110 -0.53 -11.39 -1.38
N GLU A 111 0.19 -12.00 -0.45
CA GLU A 111 1.48 -11.51 0.05
C GLU A 111 2.60 -11.82 -0.94
N VAL A 112 3.16 -10.81 -1.57
CA VAL A 112 4.33 -10.98 -2.45
C VAL A 112 5.57 -11.28 -1.61
N ILE A 113 6.26 -12.37 -1.94
CA ILE A 113 7.43 -12.87 -1.21
C ILE A 113 8.73 -12.78 -2.00
N ALA A 114 8.65 -12.76 -3.33
CA ALA A 114 9.82 -12.62 -4.18
C ALA A 114 9.44 -12.11 -5.58
N ILE A 115 10.37 -11.40 -6.20
CA ILE A 115 10.27 -10.94 -7.59
C ILE A 115 11.58 -11.24 -8.29
N SER A 116 11.50 -11.83 -9.48
CA SER A 116 12.65 -12.11 -10.33
C SER A 116 12.31 -11.90 -11.80
N ARG A 117 13.26 -12.13 -12.68
CA ARG A 117 13.04 -12.21 -14.13
C ARG A 117 12.96 -13.67 -14.56
N VAL A 118 12.00 -13.99 -15.42
CA VAL A 118 11.79 -15.35 -15.94
C VAL A 118 13.07 -15.84 -16.66
N GLY A 119 13.61 -16.98 -16.22
CA GLY A 119 14.77 -17.61 -16.82
C GLY A 119 16.11 -16.90 -16.57
N PHE A 120 16.18 -16.05 -15.54
CA PHE A 120 17.38 -15.34 -15.15
C PHE A 120 17.79 -15.66 -13.72
N ASP A 121 19.06 -15.96 -13.53
CA ASP A 121 19.73 -16.05 -12.24
C ASP A 121 20.53 -14.78 -11.92
N LYS A 122 21.35 -14.80 -10.87
CA LYS A 122 22.16 -13.65 -10.46
C LYS A 122 23.27 -13.29 -11.44
N VAL A 123 23.74 -14.25 -12.25
CA VAL A 123 24.93 -14.13 -13.13
C VAL A 123 24.57 -13.70 -14.55
N LYS A 124 23.49 -14.26 -15.09
CA LYS A 124 23.05 -13.98 -16.45
C LYS A 124 22.49 -12.58 -16.58
N THR A 125 23.08 -11.74 -17.42
CA THR A 125 22.68 -10.33 -17.60
C THR A 125 22.02 -10.08 -18.97
N LYS A 126 22.58 -10.64 -20.05
CA LYS A 126 22.13 -10.38 -21.43
C LYS A 126 20.66 -10.80 -21.63
N GLY A 127 19.80 -9.85 -22.01
CA GLY A 127 18.36 -10.05 -22.27
C GLY A 127 17.49 -9.91 -21.01
N ARG A 128 18.07 -9.61 -19.85
CA ARG A 128 17.32 -9.41 -18.59
C ARG A 128 16.32 -8.25 -18.68
N GLU A 129 16.68 -7.20 -19.37
CA GLU A 129 15.91 -5.98 -19.53
C GLU A 129 14.58 -6.21 -20.27
N THR A 130 14.51 -7.22 -21.15
CA THR A 130 13.33 -7.55 -21.95
C THR A 130 12.54 -8.74 -21.42
N ALA A 131 13.10 -9.52 -20.49
CA ALA A 131 12.41 -10.67 -19.92
C ALA A 131 11.23 -10.22 -19.03
N PRO A 132 10.11 -10.97 -19.02
CA PRO A 132 9.02 -10.68 -18.10
C PRO A 132 9.43 -10.92 -16.65
N PHE A 133 8.70 -10.28 -15.74
CA PHE A 133 8.84 -10.55 -14.32
C PHE A 133 8.08 -11.81 -13.91
N GLU A 134 8.64 -12.52 -12.95
CA GLU A 134 8.00 -13.60 -12.21
C GLU A 134 7.87 -13.18 -10.75
N ILE A 135 6.61 -13.13 -10.29
CA ILE A 135 6.23 -12.67 -8.95
C ILE A 135 5.72 -13.88 -8.18
N HIS A 136 6.39 -14.23 -7.09
CA HIS A 136 5.92 -15.26 -6.17
C HIS A 136 5.15 -14.61 -5.04
N TYR A 137 3.95 -15.08 -4.76
CA TYR A 137 3.12 -14.60 -3.67
C TYR A 137 2.44 -15.76 -2.96
N ARG A 138 2.07 -15.55 -1.72
CA ARG A 138 1.27 -16.47 -0.90
C ARG A 138 -0.17 -15.98 -0.82
N ASN A 139 -1.09 -16.89 -0.91
CA ASN A 139 -2.49 -16.67 -0.55
C ASN A 139 -2.91 -17.72 0.48
N GLY A 140 -4.13 -17.65 0.99
CA GLY A 140 -4.62 -18.60 1.99
C GLY A 140 -4.65 -20.08 1.54
N LYS A 141 -4.34 -20.37 0.26
CA LYS A 141 -4.30 -21.73 -0.33
C LYS A 141 -2.86 -22.22 -0.58
N GLY A 142 -1.87 -21.36 -0.45
CA GLY A 142 -0.46 -21.70 -0.65
C GLY A 142 0.29 -20.73 -1.57
N PRO A 143 1.51 -21.11 -2.01
CA PRO A 143 2.31 -20.29 -2.92
C PRO A 143 1.74 -20.33 -4.34
N GLU A 144 1.73 -19.18 -4.97
CA GLU A 144 1.36 -18.98 -6.37
C GLU A 144 2.41 -18.16 -7.11
N THR A 145 2.39 -18.23 -8.44
CA THR A 145 3.28 -17.46 -9.31
C THR A 145 2.46 -16.66 -10.32
N LEU A 146 2.83 -15.39 -10.52
CA LEU A 146 2.28 -14.49 -11.53
C LEU A 146 3.40 -14.03 -12.45
N ARG A 147 3.12 -13.95 -13.76
CA ARG A 147 4.01 -13.29 -14.73
C ARG A 147 3.44 -11.94 -15.14
N ALA A 148 4.32 -10.94 -15.27
CA ALA A 148 3.95 -9.60 -15.69
C ALA A 148 5.08 -8.96 -16.53
N ASP A 149 4.70 -8.05 -17.43
CA ASP A 149 5.66 -7.29 -18.26
C ASP A 149 6.38 -6.22 -17.44
N ALA A 150 5.70 -5.67 -16.43
CA ALA A 150 6.24 -4.67 -15.51
C ALA A 150 5.74 -4.90 -14.08
N VAL A 151 6.46 -4.34 -13.12
CA VAL A 151 6.09 -4.35 -11.70
C VAL A 151 6.17 -2.92 -11.16
N ILE A 152 5.16 -2.54 -10.39
CA ILE A 152 5.15 -1.32 -9.58
C ILE A 152 5.07 -1.75 -8.12
N ASP A 153 6.09 -1.44 -7.33
CA ASP A 153 6.07 -1.66 -5.89
C ASP A 153 5.52 -0.41 -5.19
N SER A 154 4.35 -0.54 -4.60
CA SER A 154 3.64 0.46 -3.80
C SER A 154 3.22 -0.11 -2.44
N SER A 155 3.96 -1.13 -1.97
CA SER A 155 3.68 -1.82 -0.70
C SER A 155 3.81 -0.93 0.54
N GLY A 156 4.55 0.18 0.42
CA GLY A 156 4.82 1.09 1.54
C GLY A 156 5.71 0.46 2.61
N THR A 157 5.86 1.15 3.74
CA THR A 157 6.74 0.74 4.85
C THR A 157 5.99 0.48 6.15
N TRP A 158 4.66 0.56 6.15
CA TRP A 158 3.87 0.44 7.37
C TRP A 158 4.05 -0.90 8.09
N LEU A 159 4.12 -2.00 7.33
CA LEU A 159 4.31 -3.35 7.88
C LEU A 159 5.79 -3.73 8.03
N ALA A 160 6.71 -2.91 7.53
CA ALA A 160 8.15 -3.08 7.59
C ALA A 160 8.79 -1.77 8.03
N SER A 161 8.54 -1.38 9.29
CA SER A 161 9.05 -0.13 9.87
C SER A 161 10.57 -0.07 9.84
N ASN A 162 11.11 1.11 9.65
CA ASN A 162 12.53 1.33 9.85
C ASN A 162 12.88 1.12 11.33
N PRO A 163 14.09 0.61 11.63
CA PRO A 163 14.58 0.56 13.00
C PRO A 163 14.79 1.97 13.59
N ALA A 164 14.92 2.06 14.90
CA ALA A 164 15.08 3.34 15.61
C ALA A 164 16.45 4.00 15.39
N GLY A 165 17.43 3.26 14.88
CA GLY A 165 18.77 3.79 14.59
C GLY A 165 18.77 4.78 13.43
N SER A 166 19.40 5.94 13.62
CA SER A 166 19.42 7.06 12.65
C SER A 166 20.05 6.72 11.29
N ASN A 167 20.86 5.67 11.24
CA ASN A 167 21.55 5.18 10.04
C ASN A 167 20.82 4.02 9.34
N GLY A 168 19.58 3.71 9.75
CA GLY A 168 18.80 2.61 9.20
C GLY A 168 19.20 1.22 9.75
N LEU A 169 20.09 1.17 10.75
CA LEU A 169 20.44 -0.05 11.47
C LEU A 169 19.66 -0.14 12.79
N VAL A 170 19.49 -1.36 13.27
CA VAL A 170 18.91 -1.60 14.59
C VAL A 170 19.82 -0.96 15.66
N ALA A 171 19.28 -0.10 16.51
CA ALA A 171 20.04 0.54 17.57
C ALA A 171 20.45 -0.48 18.64
N ILE A 172 21.57 -0.21 19.32
CA ILE A 172 22.02 -1.07 20.43
C ILE A 172 20.95 -1.07 21.54
N GLY A 173 20.49 -2.26 21.91
CA GLY A 173 19.42 -2.45 22.90
C GLY A 173 18.00 -2.32 22.37
N GLU A 174 17.80 -2.05 21.07
CA GLU A 174 16.47 -1.89 20.47
C GLU A 174 15.66 -3.18 20.56
N ALA A 175 16.28 -4.33 20.23
CA ALA A 175 15.61 -5.62 20.26
C ALA A 175 15.14 -5.97 21.68
N GLU A 176 15.96 -5.73 22.69
CA GLU A 176 15.65 -5.98 24.10
C GLU A 176 14.55 -5.05 24.64
N GLN A 177 14.40 -3.87 24.03
CA GLN A 177 13.39 -2.88 24.40
C GLN A 177 12.19 -2.80 23.42
N ALA A 178 12.07 -3.73 22.49
CA ALA A 178 11.05 -3.71 21.44
C ALA A 178 9.61 -3.54 21.99
N SER A 179 9.31 -4.10 23.17
CA SER A 179 7.99 -3.93 23.82
C SER A 179 7.68 -2.50 24.27
N ARG A 180 8.72 -1.65 24.40
CA ARG A 180 8.60 -0.25 24.81
C ARG A 180 8.64 0.72 23.64
N ILE A 181 8.97 0.23 22.45
CA ILE A 181 9.07 1.05 21.23
C ILE A 181 7.77 0.89 20.43
N ALA A 182 7.21 2.00 19.97
CA ALA A 182 6.11 2.00 19.01
C ALA A 182 6.64 2.47 17.66
N TYR A 183 6.68 1.57 16.67
CA TYR A 183 7.12 1.89 15.31
C TYR A 183 5.99 2.40 14.41
N ALA A 184 4.81 2.59 14.99
CA ALA A 184 3.62 3.08 14.31
C ALA A 184 3.10 4.33 15.02
N MET A 185 1.97 4.85 14.54
CA MET A 185 1.27 5.97 15.18
C MET A 185 0.25 5.43 16.20
N PRO A 186 0.58 5.37 17.50
CA PRO A 186 -0.33 4.85 18.51
C PRO A 186 -1.54 5.77 18.67
N ASP A 187 -2.69 5.19 18.94
CA ASP A 187 -3.92 5.91 19.23
C ASP A 187 -3.97 6.32 20.72
N VAL A 188 -3.15 7.31 21.07
CA VAL A 188 -2.94 7.74 22.47
C VAL A 188 -4.18 8.35 23.13
N LEU A 189 -5.14 8.84 22.33
CA LEU A 189 -6.40 9.40 22.83
C LEU A 189 -7.53 8.37 22.83
N GLY A 190 -7.38 7.25 22.13
CA GLY A 190 -8.37 6.19 21.97
C GLY A 190 -7.88 4.83 22.48
N ARG A 191 -7.69 3.89 21.57
CA ARG A 191 -7.38 2.48 21.87
C ARG A 191 -6.17 2.29 22.79
N ASP A 192 -5.12 3.07 22.57
CA ASP A 192 -3.84 2.89 23.28
C ASP A 192 -3.72 3.81 24.54
N ARG A 193 -4.79 4.53 24.89
CA ARG A 193 -4.80 5.53 25.97
C ARG A 193 -4.25 5.00 27.30
N ALA A 194 -4.64 3.81 27.68
CA ALA A 194 -4.21 3.23 28.95
C ALA A 194 -2.69 2.97 28.98
N ARG A 195 -2.09 2.63 27.85
CA ARG A 195 -0.64 2.39 27.74
C ARG A 195 0.17 3.67 27.92
N TYR A 196 -0.38 4.82 27.51
CA TYR A 196 0.30 6.11 27.51
C TYR A 196 -0.20 7.07 28.57
N ALA A 197 -1.08 6.62 29.49
CA ALA A 197 -1.58 7.44 30.58
C ALA A 197 -0.44 7.84 31.55
N GLY A 198 -0.29 9.15 31.80
CA GLY A 198 0.78 9.68 32.63
C GLY A 198 2.12 9.90 31.94
N GLU A 199 2.23 9.61 30.66
CA GLU A 199 3.43 9.89 29.87
C GLU A 199 3.45 11.35 29.40
N THR A 200 4.65 11.89 29.24
CA THR A 200 4.87 13.25 28.73
C THR A 200 5.57 13.15 27.37
N VAL A 201 5.11 13.93 26.41
CA VAL A 201 5.78 14.09 25.12
C VAL A 201 6.78 15.25 25.25
N ALA A 202 8.06 14.98 25.04
CA ALA A 202 9.09 16.00 24.91
C ALA A 202 9.67 15.94 23.50
N ASP A 203 9.67 17.07 22.80
CA ASP A 203 10.20 17.24 21.42
C ASP A 203 9.75 16.17 20.42
N GLY A 204 8.50 15.74 20.52
CA GLY A 204 7.94 14.69 19.66
C GLY A 204 8.32 13.26 20.07
N LEU A 205 9.07 13.08 21.14
CA LEU A 205 9.42 11.78 21.71
C LEU A 205 8.59 11.52 22.97
N LEU A 206 7.96 10.34 23.06
CA LEU A 206 7.29 9.88 24.26
C LEU A 206 8.36 9.39 25.25
N VAL A 207 8.56 10.12 26.36
CA VAL A 207 9.50 9.74 27.41
C VAL A 207 8.70 9.16 28.60
N ARG A 208 8.94 7.89 28.92
CA ARG A 208 8.50 7.29 30.17
C ARG A 208 9.38 7.79 31.32
N ARG A 209 8.75 8.34 32.34
CA ARG A 209 9.42 8.58 33.65
C ARG A 209 9.47 7.30 34.45
#